data_90e057ee55276e16c0bf0b6ea047af29
#
_entry.id   90e057ee55276e16c0bf0b6ea047af29
#
_cell.length_a   1.000
_cell.length_b   1.000
_cell.length_c   1.000
_cell.angle_alpha   90.00
_cell.angle_beta   90.00
_cell.angle_gamma   90.00
#
_symmetry.space_group_name_H-M   'P 1'
#
loop_
_entity.id
_entity.type
_entity.pdbx_description
1 polymer ?
#
loop_
_entity_poly.entity_id
_entity_poly.type
_entity_poly.pdbx_seq_one_letter_code
_entity_poly.pdbx_strand_id
1 'polypeptide(L)'
;MKRSEINKALKELEAMCAEYKCYLPPFCGFTPEQWKHIGHDYDEVRDCMLGWDITDYGLGDFDKVGFSLITIRNGNRKMADKYPKVYAEKLLYLRESQYSPNHFHWYKTEDIINRGGGNVLIRVYNSLPNEEIDYESDVTVHTDGRTYTVPAGTQIRLTPGESIHIQQYPVSYTHLTLPTN
;
A
#
# COMPACT_ATOMS: atom_id res chain seq x y z
N MET A 1 -3.46 12.84 -13.30
CA MET A 1 -3.07 11.79 -14.30
C MET A 1 -4.05 11.74 -15.49
N LYS A 2 -3.55 11.50 -16.71
CA LYS A 2 -4.38 11.24 -17.90
C LYS A 2 -4.87 9.79 -17.90
N ARG A 3 -6.02 9.52 -18.53
CA ARG A 3 -6.57 8.15 -18.64
C ARG A 3 -5.59 7.17 -19.28
N SER A 4 -4.79 7.60 -20.26
CA SER A 4 -3.77 6.77 -20.90
C SER A 4 -2.65 6.36 -19.94
N GLU A 5 -2.25 7.24 -19.01
CA GLU A 5 -1.25 6.98 -17.99
C GLU A 5 -1.80 5.98 -16.96
N ILE A 6 -3.05 6.17 -16.53
CA ILE A 6 -3.75 5.22 -15.64
C ILE A 6 -3.80 3.83 -16.28
N ASN A 7 -4.24 3.74 -17.55
CA ASN A 7 -4.33 2.46 -18.25
C ASN A 7 -2.96 1.77 -18.39
N LYS A 8 -1.90 2.55 -18.64
CA LYS A 8 -0.53 2.02 -18.71
C LYS A 8 -0.10 1.43 -17.36
N ALA A 9 -0.28 2.19 -16.29
CA ALA A 9 0.12 1.77 -14.94
C ALA A 9 -0.66 0.53 -14.46
N LEU A 10 -1.96 0.43 -14.75
CA LEU A 10 -2.75 -0.76 -14.42
C LEU A 10 -2.29 -2.00 -15.22
N LYS A 11 -1.93 -1.84 -16.50
CA LYS A 11 -1.38 -2.95 -17.29
C LYS A 11 -0.02 -3.42 -16.79
N GLU A 12 0.82 -2.52 -16.28
CA GLU A 12 2.09 -2.89 -15.66
C GLU A 12 1.87 -3.72 -14.39
N LEU A 13 0.94 -3.30 -13.54
CA LEU A 13 0.56 -4.06 -12.34
C LEU A 13 -0.05 -5.43 -12.72
N GLU A 14 -0.90 -5.51 -13.74
CA GLU A 14 -1.45 -6.77 -14.25
C GLU A 14 -0.36 -7.71 -14.76
N ALA A 15 0.60 -7.19 -15.52
CA ALA A 15 1.74 -7.97 -16.01
C ALA A 15 2.62 -8.48 -14.87
N MET A 16 2.88 -7.67 -13.85
CA MET A 16 3.59 -8.06 -12.65
C MET A 16 2.84 -9.16 -11.89
N CYS A 17 1.52 -9.05 -11.73
CA CYS A 17 0.72 -10.11 -11.12
C CYS A 17 0.86 -11.43 -11.86
N ALA A 18 0.87 -11.42 -13.19
CA ALA A 18 1.04 -12.61 -14.01
C ALA A 18 2.45 -13.20 -13.85
N GLU A 19 3.50 -12.38 -13.88
CA GLU A 19 4.90 -12.78 -13.72
C GLU A 19 5.14 -13.48 -12.37
N TYR A 20 4.64 -12.88 -11.29
CA TYR A 20 4.81 -13.40 -9.92
C TYR A 20 3.72 -14.41 -9.53
N LYS A 21 2.85 -14.83 -10.46
CA LYS A 21 1.74 -15.77 -10.22
C LYS A 21 0.81 -15.34 -9.08
N CYS A 22 0.60 -14.04 -8.94
CA CYS A 22 -0.38 -13.46 -8.03
C CYS A 22 -1.76 -13.52 -8.65
N TYR A 23 -2.53 -14.57 -8.34
CA TYR A 23 -3.89 -14.72 -8.87
C TYR A 23 -4.84 -13.75 -8.18
N LEU A 24 -5.54 -12.97 -8.99
CA LEU A 24 -6.47 -11.94 -8.51
C LEU A 24 -7.90 -12.46 -8.41
N PRO A 25 -8.72 -11.89 -7.51
CA PRO A 25 -10.15 -12.20 -7.46
C PRO A 25 -10.84 -11.92 -8.79
N PRO A 26 -11.89 -12.69 -9.16
CA PRO A 26 -12.58 -12.53 -10.45
C PRO A 26 -13.07 -11.12 -10.75
N PHE A 27 -13.50 -10.36 -9.74
CA PHE A 27 -14.01 -8.99 -9.94
C PHE A 27 -12.93 -8.02 -10.48
N CYS A 28 -11.65 -8.33 -10.32
CA CYS A 28 -10.56 -7.53 -10.88
C CYS A 28 -10.52 -7.60 -12.41
N GLY A 29 -11.07 -8.66 -13.00
CA GLY A 29 -11.13 -8.86 -14.46
C GLY A 29 -12.46 -8.43 -15.11
N PHE A 30 -13.43 -7.93 -14.33
CA PHE A 30 -14.72 -7.55 -14.90
C PHE A 30 -14.62 -6.31 -15.78
N THR A 31 -15.16 -6.43 -17.00
CA THR A 31 -15.24 -5.31 -17.92
C THR A 31 -16.32 -4.31 -17.51
N PRO A 32 -16.25 -3.05 -17.99
CA PRO A 32 -17.33 -2.07 -17.75
C PRO A 32 -18.71 -2.57 -18.16
N GLU A 33 -18.80 -3.41 -19.22
CA GLU A 33 -20.07 -3.99 -19.66
C GLU A 33 -20.59 -5.03 -18.67
N GLN A 34 -19.73 -5.91 -18.16
CA GLN A 34 -20.10 -6.85 -17.11
C GLN A 34 -20.57 -6.12 -15.84
N TRP A 35 -19.89 -5.04 -15.44
CA TRP A 35 -20.29 -4.25 -14.27
C TRP A 35 -21.69 -3.64 -14.37
N LYS A 36 -22.21 -3.34 -15.57
CA LYS A 36 -23.60 -2.87 -15.78
C LYS A 36 -24.65 -3.92 -15.42
N HIS A 37 -24.30 -5.19 -15.50
CA HIS A 37 -25.22 -6.31 -15.27
C HIS A 37 -25.01 -7.02 -13.94
N ILE A 38 -23.97 -6.62 -13.17
CA ILE A 38 -23.67 -7.18 -11.86
C ILE A 38 -24.63 -6.61 -10.83
N GLY A 39 -25.35 -7.50 -10.14
CA GLY A 39 -26.32 -7.20 -9.10
C GLY A 39 -25.72 -6.91 -7.73
N HIS A 40 -26.55 -7.06 -6.70
CA HIS A 40 -26.21 -6.79 -5.32
C HIS A 40 -25.24 -7.82 -4.68
N ASP A 41 -25.01 -8.95 -5.34
CA ASP A 41 -24.04 -9.98 -4.87
C ASP A 41 -22.60 -9.43 -4.78
N TYR A 42 -22.31 -8.33 -5.48
CA TYR A 42 -21.03 -7.65 -5.48
C TYR A 42 -21.04 -6.29 -4.76
N ASP A 43 -22.03 -6.05 -3.90
CA ASP A 43 -22.09 -4.80 -3.13
C ASP A 43 -20.86 -4.61 -2.25
N GLU A 44 -20.29 -5.68 -1.67
CA GLU A 44 -19.05 -5.57 -0.89
C GLU A 44 -17.91 -4.95 -1.69
N VAL A 45 -17.79 -5.26 -2.98
CA VAL A 45 -16.75 -4.67 -3.84
C VAL A 45 -16.92 -3.15 -3.92
N ARG A 46 -18.14 -2.66 -4.05
CA ARG A 46 -18.47 -1.23 -4.14
C ARG A 46 -18.36 -0.54 -2.78
N ASP A 47 -19.02 -1.11 -1.77
CA ASP A 47 -19.15 -0.54 -0.44
C ASP A 47 -17.80 -0.51 0.31
N CYS A 48 -16.95 -1.50 0.09
CA CYS A 48 -15.61 -1.62 0.69
C CYS A 48 -14.48 -1.13 -0.20
N MET A 49 -14.78 -0.57 -1.39
CA MET A 49 -13.80 -0.01 -2.33
C MET A 49 -12.71 -1.03 -2.70
N LEU A 50 -13.12 -2.23 -3.11
CA LEU A 50 -12.21 -3.26 -3.61
C LEU A 50 -11.85 -3.00 -5.08
N GLY A 51 -10.75 -3.59 -5.54
CA GLY A 51 -10.30 -3.53 -6.92
C GLY A 51 -9.10 -2.60 -7.15
N TRP A 52 -8.98 -2.17 -8.39
CA TRP A 52 -7.85 -1.39 -8.87
C TRP A 52 -7.88 0.05 -8.39
N ASP A 53 -6.72 0.55 -7.99
CA ASP A 53 -6.54 1.95 -7.64
C ASP A 53 -5.13 2.42 -8.04
N ILE A 54 -4.95 3.73 -8.15
CA ILE A 54 -3.69 4.35 -8.52
C ILE A 54 -3.62 5.74 -7.88
N THR A 55 -2.49 6.09 -7.34
CA THR A 55 -2.28 7.39 -6.74
C THR A 55 -0.93 7.99 -7.10
N ASP A 56 -0.91 9.28 -7.39
CA ASP A 56 0.27 10.13 -7.45
C ASP A 56 0.26 11.17 -6.30
N TYR A 57 -0.61 10.94 -5.30
CA TYR A 57 -0.86 11.87 -4.18
C TYR A 57 -1.27 13.29 -4.61
N GLY A 58 -1.75 13.46 -5.85
CA GLY A 58 -2.10 14.76 -6.41
C GLY A 58 -0.89 15.60 -6.85
N LEU A 59 0.30 15.03 -6.88
CA LEU A 59 1.55 15.74 -7.21
C LEU A 59 1.81 15.82 -8.73
N GLY A 60 1.08 15.06 -9.54
CA GLY A 60 1.15 15.15 -11.01
C GLY A 60 2.37 14.48 -11.65
N ASP A 61 3.17 13.75 -10.90
CA ASP A 61 4.39 13.06 -11.37
C ASP A 61 4.36 11.58 -10.95
N PHE A 62 3.49 10.80 -11.58
CA PHE A 62 3.35 9.37 -11.26
C PHE A 62 4.60 8.55 -11.57
N ASP A 63 5.49 9.02 -12.44
CA ASP A 63 6.74 8.30 -12.72
C ASP A 63 7.70 8.31 -11.53
N LYS A 64 7.57 9.31 -10.64
CA LYS A 64 8.39 9.42 -9.43
C LYS A 64 7.62 9.16 -8.15
N VAL A 65 6.36 9.60 -8.08
CA VAL A 65 5.59 9.62 -6.83
C VAL A 65 4.32 8.83 -6.98
N GLY A 66 4.08 7.91 -6.02
CA GLY A 66 2.87 7.13 -5.97
C GLY A 66 3.07 5.64 -6.19
N PHE A 67 2.00 4.95 -6.46
CA PHE A 67 1.96 3.51 -6.76
C PHE A 67 0.64 3.11 -7.40
N SER A 68 0.63 1.95 -8.03
CA SER A 68 -0.59 1.24 -8.40
C SER A 68 -0.92 0.20 -7.32
N LEU A 69 -2.20 -0.06 -7.09
CA LEU A 69 -2.59 -1.07 -6.12
C LEU A 69 -3.87 -1.81 -6.53
N ILE A 70 -4.05 -2.97 -5.90
CA ILE A 70 -5.29 -3.73 -5.92
C ILE A 70 -5.72 -3.95 -4.48
N THR A 71 -6.88 -3.47 -4.11
CA THR A 71 -7.51 -3.83 -2.84
C THR A 71 -8.26 -5.14 -3.02
N ILE A 72 -7.70 -6.21 -2.45
CA ILE A 72 -8.24 -7.57 -2.57
C ILE A 72 -9.33 -7.80 -1.52
N ARG A 73 -9.11 -7.32 -0.30
CA ARG A 73 -10.07 -7.36 0.83
C ARG A 73 -10.00 -6.07 1.60
N ASN A 74 -11.14 -5.65 2.10
CA ASN A 74 -11.24 -4.49 2.98
C ASN A 74 -12.50 -4.61 3.83
N GLY A 75 -12.48 -3.98 5.02
CA GLY A 75 -13.66 -3.71 5.80
C GLY A 75 -14.25 -2.34 5.50
N ASN A 76 -15.41 -2.06 6.08
CA ASN A 76 -16.01 -0.74 6.05
C ASN A 76 -16.46 -0.33 7.46
N ARG A 77 -15.68 0.55 8.10
CA ARG A 77 -15.95 0.98 9.50
C ARG A 77 -17.30 1.68 9.65
N LYS A 78 -17.79 2.34 8.59
CA LYS A 78 -19.11 3.02 8.60
C LYS A 78 -20.27 2.04 8.41
N MET A 79 -19.98 0.84 7.95
CA MET A 79 -20.94 -0.23 7.68
C MET A 79 -20.50 -1.54 8.36
N ALA A 80 -19.93 -1.43 9.58
CA ALA A 80 -19.32 -2.58 10.28
C ALA A 80 -20.32 -3.71 10.55
N ASP A 81 -21.60 -3.39 10.75
CA ASP A 81 -22.66 -4.40 10.94
C ASP A 81 -22.87 -5.23 9.66
N LYS A 82 -22.72 -4.63 8.47
CA LYS A 82 -22.82 -5.33 7.19
C LYS A 82 -21.51 -5.96 6.76
N TYR A 83 -20.38 -5.30 7.03
CA TYR A 83 -19.04 -5.73 6.63
C TYR A 83 -18.08 -5.72 7.84
N PRO A 84 -18.16 -6.77 8.70
CA PRO A 84 -17.45 -6.79 9.99
C PRO A 84 -15.94 -7.03 9.89
N LYS A 85 -15.39 -7.12 8.70
CA LYS A 85 -13.96 -7.34 8.46
C LYS A 85 -13.13 -6.18 9.01
N VAL A 86 -12.18 -6.49 9.90
CA VAL A 86 -11.34 -5.50 10.60
C VAL A 86 -9.95 -5.31 9.96
N TYR A 87 -9.70 -5.95 8.82
CA TYR A 87 -8.43 -5.92 8.11
C TYR A 87 -8.63 -5.59 6.64
N ALA A 88 -7.55 -5.16 5.99
CA ALA A 88 -7.46 -5.01 4.55
C ALA A 88 -6.29 -5.85 4.01
N GLU A 89 -6.43 -6.36 2.81
CA GLU A 89 -5.36 -6.97 2.02
C GLU A 89 -5.24 -6.20 0.71
N LYS A 90 -4.04 -5.68 0.46
CA LYS A 90 -3.73 -4.90 -0.73
C LYS A 90 -2.44 -5.40 -1.35
N LEU A 91 -2.42 -5.48 -2.66
CA LEU A 91 -1.20 -5.68 -3.43
C LEU A 91 -0.79 -4.34 -4.02
N LEU A 92 0.42 -3.88 -3.70
CA LEU A 92 0.98 -2.61 -4.16
C LEU A 92 2.09 -2.89 -5.18
N TYR A 93 2.14 -2.08 -6.22
CA TYR A 93 3.21 -2.08 -7.20
C TYR A 93 3.82 -0.68 -7.29
N LEU A 94 5.10 -0.61 -7.02
CA LEU A 94 5.93 0.59 -7.24
C LEU A 94 6.88 0.30 -8.39
N ARG A 95 7.05 1.28 -9.26
CA ARG A 95 8.13 1.27 -10.27
C ARG A 95 9.48 1.50 -9.59
N GLU A 96 10.55 1.15 -10.28
CA GLU A 96 11.90 1.50 -9.86
C GLU A 96 12.02 3.00 -9.60
N SER A 97 12.63 3.37 -8.48
CA SER A 97 12.78 4.77 -8.00
C SER A 97 11.48 5.52 -7.67
N GLN A 98 10.34 4.89 -7.83
CA GLN A 98 9.06 5.49 -7.40
C GLN A 98 8.96 5.47 -5.88
N TYR A 99 8.38 6.50 -5.28
CA TYR A 99 8.23 6.59 -3.83
C TYR A 99 6.83 6.99 -3.39
N SER A 100 6.49 6.59 -2.18
CA SER A 100 5.35 7.09 -1.41
C SER A 100 5.86 8.15 -0.43
N PRO A 101 5.28 9.35 -0.38
CA PRO A 101 5.65 10.38 0.59
C PRO A 101 5.52 9.90 2.03
N ASN A 102 6.22 10.56 2.94
CA ASN A 102 6.06 10.32 4.37
C ASN A 102 4.60 10.49 4.79
N HIS A 103 4.06 9.49 5.46
CA HIS A 103 2.70 9.50 5.99
C HIS A 103 2.60 8.60 7.22
N PHE A 104 1.56 8.78 8.00
CA PHE A 104 1.20 7.94 9.15
C PHE A 104 -0.27 7.55 9.09
N HIS A 105 -0.66 6.63 9.92
CA HIS A 105 -2.05 6.16 10.00
C HIS A 105 -2.65 6.36 11.39
N TRP A 106 -3.77 7.07 11.45
CA TRP A 106 -4.47 7.36 12.69
C TRP A 106 -5.02 6.13 13.41
N TYR A 107 -5.56 5.17 12.66
CA TYR A 107 -6.44 4.14 13.20
C TYR A 107 -6.09 2.72 12.75
N LYS A 108 -5.04 2.54 11.98
CA LYS A 108 -4.64 1.21 11.50
C LYS A 108 -3.16 0.96 11.75
N THR A 109 -2.84 -0.27 12.04
CA THR A 109 -1.51 -0.84 11.87
C THR A 109 -1.38 -1.37 10.44
N GLU A 110 -0.18 -1.51 9.94
CA GLU A 110 0.07 -2.00 8.59
C GLU A 110 1.29 -2.92 8.58
N ASP A 111 1.15 -4.08 7.97
CA ASP A 111 2.29 -4.94 7.66
C ASP A 111 2.66 -4.73 6.19
N ILE A 112 3.88 -4.27 5.94
CA ILE A 112 4.42 -4.14 4.59
C ILE A 112 5.31 -5.34 4.34
N ILE A 113 4.91 -6.20 3.40
CA ILE A 113 5.60 -7.43 3.06
C ILE A 113 6.14 -7.30 1.65
N ASN A 114 7.46 -7.41 1.48
CA ASN A 114 8.05 -7.45 0.15
C ASN A 114 7.81 -8.81 -0.50
N ARG A 115 6.95 -8.85 -1.52
CA ARG A 115 6.62 -10.09 -2.24
C ARG A 115 7.53 -10.37 -3.42
N GLY A 116 8.34 -9.42 -3.85
CA GLY A 116 9.29 -9.61 -4.95
C GLY A 116 9.49 -8.36 -5.80
N GLY A 117 10.22 -8.50 -6.91
CA GLY A 117 10.48 -7.44 -7.88
C GLY A 117 11.70 -6.57 -7.58
N GLY A 118 12.21 -6.61 -6.38
CA GLY A 118 13.35 -5.82 -5.94
C GLY A 118 13.37 -5.64 -4.45
N ASN A 119 14.25 -4.78 -3.95
CA ASN A 119 14.29 -4.43 -2.53
C ASN A 119 13.35 -3.25 -2.27
N VAL A 120 12.62 -3.29 -1.16
CA VAL A 120 11.82 -2.17 -0.68
C VAL A 120 12.62 -1.42 0.38
N LEU A 121 12.72 -0.11 0.27
CA LEU A 121 13.35 0.75 1.27
C LEU A 121 12.29 1.53 2.01
N ILE A 122 12.31 1.44 3.34
CA ILE A 122 11.35 2.11 4.22
C ILE A 122 12.13 2.99 5.19
N ARG A 123 11.89 4.29 5.12
CA ARG A 123 12.46 5.23 6.09
C ARG A 123 11.48 5.44 7.23
N VAL A 124 11.96 5.32 8.47
CA VAL A 124 11.12 5.31 9.67
C VAL A 124 11.42 6.48 10.59
N TYR A 125 10.35 7.02 11.18
CA TYR A 125 10.40 8.08 12.18
C TYR A 125 9.29 7.85 13.19
N ASN A 126 9.42 8.41 14.39
CA ASN A 126 8.27 8.60 15.27
C ASN A 126 7.47 9.83 14.84
N SER A 127 6.24 9.96 15.33
CA SER A 127 5.42 11.16 15.18
C SER A 127 5.32 11.91 16.51
N LEU A 128 5.36 13.24 16.42
CA LEU A 128 5.11 14.12 17.56
C LEU A 128 3.59 14.27 17.79
N PRO A 129 3.17 14.68 19.01
CA PRO A 129 1.73 14.88 19.32
C PRO A 129 1.01 15.90 18.44
N ASN A 130 1.75 16.80 17.79
CA ASN A 130 1.26 17.81 16.84
C ASN A 130 1.22 17.31 15.38
N GLU A 131 1.36 15.99 15.16
CA GLU A 131 1.35 15.35 13.83
C GLU A 131 2.59 15.61 12.96
N GLU A 132 3.63 16.20 13.52
CA GLU A 132 4.90 16.40 12.83
C GLU A 132 5.82 15.17 12.98
N ILE A 133 6.82 15.10 12.11
CA ILE A 133 7.86 14.05 12.18
C ILE A 133 8.82 14.37 13.32
N ASP A 134 9.08 13.37 14.17
CA ASP A 134 10.16 13.41 15.15
C ASP A 134 11.47 13.00 14.45
N TYR A 135 12.36 13.95 14.29
CA TYR A 135 13.66 13.74 13.67
C TYR A 135 14.77 13.36 14.66
N GLU A 136 14.48 13.30 15.96
CA GLU A 136 15.48 13.20 17.01
C GLU A 136 15.42 11.87 17.78
N SER A 137 14.23 11.39 18.12
CA SER A 137 14.12 10.20 18.96
C SER A 137 14.29 8.89 18.18
N ASP A 138 14.92 7.93 18.82
CA ASP A 138 15.10 6.60 18.29
C ASP A 138 13.76 5.89 18.03
N VAL A 139 13.70 5.15 16.95
CA VAL A 139 12.50 4.44 16.50
C VAL A 139 12.59 2.96 16.83
N THR A 140 11.55 2.41 17.47
CA THR A 140 11.41 0.97 17.65
C THR A 140 10.86 0.34 16.38
N VAL A 141 11.59 -0.61 15.81
CA VAL A 141 11.27 -1.29 14.56
C VAL A 141 10.92 -2.75 14.81
N HIS A 142 9.90 -3.25 14.14
CA HIS A 142 9.47 -4.64 14.19
C HIS A 142 9.54 -5.25 12.78
N THR A 143 10.48 -6.17 12.55
CA THR A 143 10.67 -6.86 11.27
C THR A 143 10.76 -8.37 11.51
N ASP A 144 9.92 -9.14 10.82
CA ASP A 144 9.99 -10.60 10.81
C ASP A 144 10.11 -11.24 12.21
N GLY A 145 9.32 -10.77 13.17
CA GLY A 145 9.34 -11.23 14.56
C GLY A 145 10.49 -10.70 15.42
N ARG A 146 11.35 -9.82 14.89
CA ARG A 146 12.43 -9.15 15.61
C ARG A 146 12.00 -7.75 16.02
N THR A 147 12.41 -7.32 17.21
CA THR A 147 12.25 -5.94 17.70
C THR A 147 13.61 -5.36 18.01
N TYR A 148 13.90 -4.18 17.49
CA TYR A 148 15.15 -3.45 17.72
C TYR A 148 14.92 -1.95 17.56
N THR A 149 15.90 -1.15 17.99
CA THR A 149 15.84 0.31 17.97
C THR A 149 16.86 0.86 16.98
N VAL A 150 16.46 1.91 16.24
CA VAL A 150 17.31 2.59 15.26
C VAL A 150 17.14 4.10 15.39
N PRO A 151 18.14 4.92 15.02
CA PRO A 151 17.98 6.38 14.95
C PRO A 151 16.87 6.81 14.00
N ALA A 152 16.23 7.96 14.28
CA ALA A 152 15.26 8.59 13.39
C ALA A 152 15.82 8.74 11.97
N GLY A 153 14.97 8.49 10.96
CA GLY A 153 15.37 8.57 9.56
C GLY A 153 16.17 7.39 9.03
N THR A 154 16.38 6.36 9.85
CA THR A 154 17.03 5.13 9.39
C THR A 154 16.23 4.48 8.27
N GLN A 155 16.93 4.04 7.23
CA GLN A 155 16.36 3.33 6.10
C GLN A 155 16.45 1.82 6.31
N ILE A 156 15.31 1.19 6.45
CA ILE A 156 15.17 -0.27 6.56
C ILE A 156 15.01 -0.83 5.16
N ARG A 157 15.88 -1.77 4.79
CA ARG A 157 15.78 -2.49 3.51
C ARG A 157 15.09 -3.84 3.74
N LEU A 158 14.03 -4.09 2.99
CA LEU A 158 13.35 -5.37 2.94
C LEU A 158 13.70 -6.06 1.61
N THR A 159 14.33 -7.21 1.68
CA THR A 159 14.49 -8.10 0.54
C THR A 159 13.22 -8.94 0.32
N PRO A 160 13.04 -9.60 -0.84
CA PRO A 160 11.86 -10.46 -1.07
C PRO A 160 11.65 -11.50 0.05
N GLY A 161 10.45 -11.50 0.61
CA GLY A 161 10.02 -12.31 1.76
C GLY A 161 10.04 -11.60 3.09
N GLU A 162 10.84 -10.55 3.25
CA GLU A 162 10.92 -9.78 4.50
C GLU A 162 9.74 -8.82 4.67
N SER A 163 9.45 -8.49 5.93
CA SER A 163 8.33 -7.62 6.31
C SER A 163 8.67 -6.65 7.43
N ILE A 164 7.91 -5.56 7.52
CA ILE A 164 7.94 -4.62 8.63
C ILE A 164 6.52 -4.34 9.09
N HIS A 165 6.35 -4.27 10.41
CA HIS A 165 5.12 -3.85 11.06
C HIS A 165 5.16 -2.35 11.37
N ILE A 166 4.22 -1.60 10.82
CA ILE A 166 4.05 -0.16 11.03
C ILE A 166 2.89 0.05 12.00
N GLN A 167 3.21 0.66 13.13
CA GLN A 167 2.20 0.96 14.15
C GLN A 167 1.37 2.19 13.75
N GLN A 168 0.19 2.33 14.36
CA GLN A 168 -0.64 3.52 14.18
C GLN A 168 -0.01 4.74 14.88
N TYR A 169 -0.45 5.95 14.51
CA TYR A 169 -0.11 7.19 15.23
C TYR A 169 -0.27 6.99 16.77
N PRO A 170 0.63 7.52 17.64
CA PRO A 170 1.70 8.49 17.32
C PRO A 170 3.07 7.89 16.95
N VAL A 171 3.18 6.65 16.55
CA VAL A 171 4.45 5.90 16.59
C VAL A 171 5.22 5.85 15.27
N SER A 172 4.63 6.04 14.08
CA SER A 172 5.43 5.89 12.87
C SER A 172 5.01 6.72 11.66
N TYR A 173 6.02 7.34 11.06
CA TYR A 173 6.00 7.86 9.69
C TYR A 173 6.80 6.94 8.79
N THR A 174 6.31 6.68 7.60
CA THR A 174 7.00 5.83 6.63
C THR A 174 7.14 6.51 5.27
N HIS A 175 8.28 6.25 4.64
CA HIS A 175 8.58 6.62 3.27
C HIS A 175 9.00 5.35 2.53
N LEU A 176 8.19 4.91 1.59
CA LEU A 176 8.41 3.69 0.84
C LEU A 176 9.02 4.01 -0.52
N THR A 177 10.07 3.33 -0.91
CA THR A 177 10.69 3.45 -2.24
C THR A 177 11.30 2.14 -2.70
N LEU A 178 11.35 1.93 -4.02
CA LEU A 178 12.18 0.90 -4.64
C LEU A 178 13.48 1.56 -5.13
N PRO A 179 14.66 1.09 -4.68
CA PRO A 179 15.93 1.61 -5.14
C PRO A 179 16.19 1.23 -6.60
N THR A 180 16.94 2.08 -7.30
CA THR A 180 17.64 1.68 -8.53
C THR A 180 18.69 0.62 -8.18
N ASN A 181 18.75 -0.46 -8.95
CA ASN A 181 19.83 -1.45 -8.86
C ASN A 181 21.15 -0.85 -9.33
#